data_b5211b115ead3eef2b55f28e16204525
#
_entry.id   b5211b115ead3eef2b55f28e16204525
#
_cell.length_a   1.000
_cell.length_b   1.000
_cell.length_c   1.000
_cell.angle_alpha   90.00
_cell.angle_beta   90.00
_cell.angle_gamma   90.00
#
_symmetry.space_group_name_H-M   'P 1'
#
loop_
_entity.id
_entity.type
_entity.pdbx_description
1 polymer ?
#
loop_
_entity_poly.entity_id
_entity_poly.type
_entity_poly.pdbx_seq_one_letter_code
_entity_poly.pdbx_strand_id
1 'polypeptide(L)'
;CSSDLQDAHEAIRPTDISRTPVLLKESLSRDQFRLYQLIWRRFAASRMAPAKYETTSVKIGAGDYTFTVAASKIVFDGFMSVYTDEEDQKKGNVLNQSLEKGMKLTLKELKPEQHFTQPPAHYTEASLVKTMEELGIGRPSTYAPTITTIISRRYVAKEQKNLYVTE
;
A
#
# COMPACT_ATOMS: atom_id res chain seq x y z
N CYS A 1 -4.61 16.05 14.74
CA CYS A 1 -4.75 15.87 13.28
C CYS A 1 -4.65 17.21 12.60
N SER A 2 -3.54 17.47 11.92
CA SER A 2 -3.26 18.74 11.24
C SER A 2 -3.86 18.76 9.82
N SER A 3 -5.15 18.53 9.68
CA SER A 3 -5.84 18.67 8.40
C SER A 3 -5.92 20.12 7.91
N ASP A 4 -5.78 21.07 8.82
CA ASP A 4 -6.06 22.49 8.56
C ASP A 4 -4.98 23.22 7.74
N LEU A 5 -3.83 22.61 7.50
CA LEU A 5 -2.71 23.25 6.79
C LEU A 5 -2.63 22.91 5.30
N GLN A 6 -3.44 21.97 4.83
CA GLN A 6 -3.44 21.49 3.44
C GLN A 6 -4.61 22.05 2.61
N ASP A 7 -5.58 22.71 3.22
CA ASP A 7 -6.80 23.19 2.55
C ASP A 7 -6.52 24.22 1.45
N ALA A 8 -5.36 24.90 1.49
CA ALA A 8 -4.96 25.84 0.46
C ALA A 8 -4.39 25.20 -0.81
N HIS A 9 -4.14 23.88 -0.81
CA HIS A 9 -3.52 23.18 -1.92
C HIS A 9 -4.51 22.20 -2.57
N GLU A 10 -4.70 22.36 -3.86
CA GLU A 10 -5.48 21.42 -4.67
C GLU A 10 -4.66 20.13 -4.87
N ALA A 11 -5.31 18.97 -4.71
CA ALA A 11 -4.70 17.69 -5.02
C ALA A 11 -4.39 17.55 -6.52
N ILE A 12 -3.37 16.77 -6.85
CA ILE A 12 -3.07 16.44 -8.24
C ILE A 12 -4.20 15.57 -8.80
N ARG A 13 -4.89 16.07 -9.81
CA ARG A 13 -6.03 15.40 -10.44
C ARG A 13 -6.05 15.62 -11.95
N PRO A 14 -6.75 14.78 -12.74
CA PRO A 14 -7.01 15.06 -14.13
C PRO A 14 -7.84 16.37 -14.27
N THR A 15 -7.55 17.17 -15.27
CA THR A 15 -8.37 18.34 -15.60
C THR A 15 -9.79 17.93 -15.99
N ASP A 16 -9.90 16.80 -16.70
CA ASP A 16 -11.17 16.24 -17.16
C ASP A 16 -11.11 14.72 -16.99
N ILE A 17 -11.97 14.18 -16.11
CA ILE A 17 -12.02 12.75 -15.80
C ILE A 17 -12.49 11.88 -16.98
N SER A 18 -13.23 12.47 -17.92
CA SER A 18 -13.69 11.76 -19.11
C SER A 18 -12.56 11.41 -20.08
N ARG A 19 -11.42 12.08 -19.97
CA ARG A 19 -10.20 11.79 -20.72
C ARG A 19 -9.48 10.60 -20.07
N THR A 20 -10.00 9.41 -20.35
CA THR A 20 -9.40 8.19 -19.79
C THR A 20 -7.98 7.96 -20.34
N PRO A 21 -7.11 7.24 -19.61
CA PRO A 21 -5.77 6.91 -20.09
C PRO A 21 -5.78 6.21 -21.46
N VAL A 22 -6.79 5.38 -21.73
CA VAL A 22 -6.91 4.68 -23.01
C VAL A 22 -7.06 5.66 -24.18
N LEU A 23 -7.86 6.70 -24.03
CA LEU A 23 -8.09 7.71 -25.05
C LEU A 23 -6.84 8.54 -25.34
N LEU A 24 -5.98 8.74 -24.35
CA LEU A 24 -4.79 9.60 -24.47
C LEU A 24 -3.51 8.82 -24.81
N LYS A 25 -3.58 7.51 -24.94
CA LYS A 25 -2.41 6.66 -25.11
C LYS A 25 -1.53 7.06 -26.29
N GLU A 26 -2.14 7.42 -27.40
CA GLU A 26 -1.42 7.80 -28.64
C GLU A 26 -0.97 9.27 -28.65
N SER A 27 -1.54 10.10 -27.77
CA SER A 27 -1.24 11.53 -27.68
C SER A 27 -0.13 11.87 -26.69
N LEU A 28 0.34 10.88 -25.91
CA LEU A 28 1.30 11.07 -24.84
C LEU A 28 2.56 10.23 -25.08
N SER A 29 3.71 10.75 -24.65
CA SER A 29 4.92 9.96 -24.57
C SER A 29 4.75 8.84 -23.52
N ARG A 30 5.62 7.82 -23.57
CA ARG A 30 5.56 6.67 -22.65
C ARG A 30 5.55 7.08 -21.18
N ASP A 31 6.39 8.04 -20.79
CA ASP A 31 6.51 8.48 -19.40
C ASP A 31 5.35 9.38 -18.99
N GLN A 32 4.90 10.25 -19.87
CA GLN A 32 3.69 11.06 -19.67
C GLN A 32 2.46 10.16 -19.52
N PHE A 33 2.33 9.14 -20.36
CA PHE A 33 1.23 8.18 -20.26
C PHE A 33 1.20 7.45 -18.93
N ARG A 34 2.37 6.96 -18.46
CA ARG A 34 2.47 6.25 -17.17
C ARG A 34 2.10 7.16 -16.00
N LEU A 35 2.60 8.38 -15.99
CA LEU A 35 2.28 9.36 -14.96
C LEU A 35 0.80 9.74 -14.98
N TYR A 36 0.25 10.05 -16.17
CA TYR A 36 -1.16 10.36 -16.32
C TYR A 36 -2.06 9.22 -15.87
N GLN A 37 -1.74 7.98 -16.26
CA GLN A 37 -2.48 6.79 -15.86
C GLN A 37 -2.49 6.62 -14.33
N LEU A 38 -1.36 6.85 -13.66
CA LEU A 38 -1.28 6.79 -12.21
C LEU A 38 -2.17 7.85 -11.56
N ILE A 39 -2.06 9.11 -11.99
CA ILE A 39 -2.86 10.23 -11.48
C ILE A 39 -4.36 9.96 -11.68
N TRP A 40 -4.75 9.58 -12.90
CA TRP A 40 -6.14 9.31 -13.24
C TRP A 40 -6.72 8.18 -12.39
N ARG A 41 -6.01 7.05 -12.30
CA ARG A 41 -6.45 5.90 -11.51
C ARG A 41 -6.59 6.21 -10.03
N ARG A 42 -5.62 6.87 -9.44
CA ARG A 42 -5.69 7.26 -8.03
C ARG A 42 -6.82 8.24 -7.76
N PHE A 43 -7.01 9.22 -8.61
CA PHE A 43 -8.12 10.15 -8.48
C PHE A 43 -9.46 9.45 -8.62
N ALA A 44 -9.67 8.64 -9.67
CA ALA A 44 -10.89 7.88 -9.86
C ALA A 44 -11.17 6.97 -8.65
N ALA A 45 -10.18 6.21 -8.19
CA ALA A 45 -10.29 5.33 -7.04
C ALA A 45 -10.67 6.07 -5.75
N SER A 46 -10.13 7.27 -5.52
CA SER A 46 -10.44 8.09 -4.34
C SER A 46 -11.92 8.52 -4.25
N ARG A 47 -12.64 8.47 -5.37
CA ARG A 47 -14.07 8.83 -5.46
C ARG A 47 -15.00 7.63 -5.55
N MET A 48 -14.43 6.41 -5.53
CA MET A 48 -15.18 5.16 -5.60
C MET A 48 -15.48 4.59 -4.20
N ALA A 49 -16.47 3.70 -4.14
CA ALA A 49 -16.79 2.99 -2.93
C ALA A 49 -15.63 2.10 -2.47
N PRO A 50 -15.45 1.89 -1.13
CA PRO A 50 -14.44 1.00 -0.62
C PRO A 50 -14.67 -0.44 -1.03
N ALA A 51 -13.60 -1.22 -1.15
CA ALA A 51 -13.68 -2.66 -1.32
C ALA A 51 -14.28 -3.31 -0.08
N LYS A 52 -15.03 -4.40 -0.28
CA LYS A 52 -15.61 -5.18 0.81
C LYS A 52 -14.98 -6.57 0.85
N TYR A 53 -14.55 -6.95 2.04
CA TYR A 53 -13.96 -8.26 2.31
C TYR A 53 -14.86 -9.06 3.24
N GLU A 54 -14.99 -10.34 2.97
CA GLU A 54 -15.50 -11.32 3.90
C GLU A 54 -14.31 -12.05 4.52
N THR A 55 -14.15 -11.93 5.84
CA THR A 55 -13.03 -12.55 6.56
C THR A 55 -13.56 -13.69 7.42
N THR A 56 -13.08 -14.89 7.16
CA THR A 56 -13.36 -16.07 7.98
C THR A 56 -12.19 -16.32 8.90
N SER A 57 -12.43 -16.27 10.21
CA SER A 57 -11.46 -16.62 11.24
C SER A 57 -11.82 -17.98 11.83
N VAL A 58 -10.89 -18.91 11.74
CA VAL A 58 -11.05 -20.28 12.25
C VAL A 58 -10.13 -20.50 13.43
N LYS A 59 -10.68 -20.99 14.55
CA LYS A 59 -9.93 -21.41 15.71
C LYS A 59 -9.99 -22.93 15.81
N ILE A 60 -8.84 -23.57 15.86
CA ILE A 60 -8.69 -25.02 15.90
C ILE A 60 -8.07 -25.39 17.24
N GLY A 61 -8.85 -26.09 18.09
CA GLY A 61 -8.38 -26.59 19.37
C GLY A 61 -7.61 -27.90 19.20
N ALA A 62 -6.46 -28.04 19.84
CA ALA A 62 -5.65 -29.25 19.88
C ALA A 62 -5.11 -29.44 21.31
N GLY A 63 -5.87 -30.13 22.17
CA GLY A 63 -5.58 -30.19 23.60
C GLY A 63 -5.62 -28.80 24.23
N ASP A 64 -4.55 -28.41 24.91
CA ASP A 64 -4.42 -27.10 25.55
C ASP A 64 -4.01 -25.98 24.60
N TYR A 65 -3.77 -26.28 23.32
CA TYR A 65 -3.32 -25.34 22.32
C TYR A 65 -4.44 -24.91 21.37
N THR A 66 -4.37 -23.68 20.91
CA THR A 66 -5.30 -23.15 19.91
C THR A 66 -4.52 -22.59 18.71
N PHE A 67 -4.80 -23.13 17.54
CA PHE A 67 -4.29 -22.61 16.27
C PHE A 67 -5.33 -21.67 15.67
N THR A 68 -4.89 -20.55 15.15
CA THR A 68 -5.79 -19.58 14.50
C THR A 68 -5.35 -19.37 13.06
N VAL A 69 -6.31 -19.47 12.14
CA VAL A 69 -6.10 -19.11 10.74
C VAL A 69 -7.20 -18.15 10.30
N ALA A 70 -6.81 -17.12 9.56
CA ALA A 70 -7.74 -16.18 8.95
C ALA A 70 -7.58 -16.23 7.43
N ALA A 71 -8.71 -16.19 6.73
CA ALA A 71 -8.75 -16.06 5.29
C ALA A 71 -9.74 -14.98 4.90
N SER A 72 -9.38 -14.17 3.92
CA SER A 72 -10.22 -13.07 3.43
C SER A 72 -10.52 -13.26 1.95
N LYS A 73 -11.78 -13.08 1.59
CA LYS A 73 -12.26 -13.11 0.20
C LYS A 73 -12.83 -11.74 -0.14
N ILE A 74 -12.49 -11.22 -1.31
CA ILE A 74 -13.09 -9.99 -1.83
C ILE A 74 -14.52 -10.33 -2.28
N VAL A 75 -15.49 -9.61 -1.74
CA VAL A 75 -16.91 -9.74 -2.09
C VAL A 75 -17.35 -8.63 -3.05
N PHE A 76 -16.68 -7.48 -2.93
CA PHE A 76 -16.91 -6.33 -3.79
C PHE A 76 -15.60 -5.58 -3.98
N ASP A 77 -15.16 -5.44 -5.22
CA ASP A 77 -13.85 -4.85 -5.54
C ASP A 77 -13.77 -3.34 -5.24
N GLY A 78 -14.89 -2.60 -5.38
CA GLY A 78 -14.91 -1.17 -5.17
C GLY A 78 -13.84 -0.45 -5.98
N PHE A 79 -13.05 0.42 -5.33
CA PHE A 79 -11.95 1.17 -5.95
C PHE A 79 -10.84 0.27 -6.54
N MET A 80 -10.71 -0.95 -6.06
CA MET A 80 -9.67 -1.88 -6.51
C MET A 80 -9.85 -2.29 -7.96
N SER A 81 -11.06 -2.16 -8.52
CA SER A 81 -11.32 -2.38 -9.95
C SER A 81 -10.55 -1.40 -10.87
N VAL A 82 -10.17 -0.24 -10.35
CA VAL A 82 -9.45 0.81 -11.10
C VAL A 82 -8.00 0.95 -10.63
N TYR A 83 -7.78 0.83 -9.34
CA TYR A 83 -6.47 1.01 -8.73
C TYR A 83 -6.21 -0.06 -7.67
N THR A 84 -5.13 -0.81 -7.88
CA THR A 84 -4.64 -1.82 -6.94
C THR A 84 -3.16 -1.58 -6.73
N ASP A 85 -2.70 -1.44 -5.48
CA ASP A 85 -1.29 -1.37 -5.14
C ASP A 85 -0.66 -2.78 -5.19
N GLU A 86 0.65 -2.88 -5.42
CA GLU A 86 1.38 -4.16 -5.47
C GLU A 86 1.24 -4.94 -4.15
N GLU A 87 1.04 -4.24 -3.03
CA GLU A 87 0.82 -4.85 -1.71
C GLU A 87 -0.56 -5.50 -1.59
N ASP A 88 -1.58 -4.93 -2.22
CA ASP A 88 -2.95 -5.45 -2.22
C ASP A 88 -3.08 -6.72 -3.07
N GLN A 89 -2.16 -6.95 -4.00
CA GLN A 89 -2.12 -8.16 -4.83
C GLN A 89 -1.61 -9.39 -4.08
N LYS A 90 -1.07 -9.25 -2.88
CA LYS A 90 -0.76 -10.39 -2.02
C LYS A 90 -2.07 -11.08 -1.70
N LYS A 91 -2.34 -12.13 -2.45
CA LYS A 91 -3.51 -12.99 -2.32
C LYS A 91 -3.68 -13.36 -0.86
N GLY A 92 -4.74 -12.88 -0.23
CA GLY A 92 -5.15 -13.37 1.07
C GLY A 92 -5.30 -14.89 1.01
N ASN A 93 -4.96 -15.57 2.08
CA ASN A 93 -5.20 -17.01 2.19
C ASN A 93 -6.69 -17.25 1.92
N VAL A 94 -7.00 -18.02 0.90
CA VAL A 94 -8.37 -18.44 0.61
C VAL A 94 -8.54 -19.83 1.23
N LEU A 95 -9.49 -19.97 2.14
CA LEU A 95 -9.90 -21.28 2.61
C LEU A 95 -10.69 -21.95 1.50
N ASN A 96 -10.09 -22.97 0.87
CA ASN A 96 -10.71 -23.72 -0.24
C ASN A 96 -11.75 -24.76 0.25
N GLN A 97 -11.92 -24.88 1.57
CA GLN A 97 -12.84 -25.85 2.17
C GLN A 97 -13.87 -25.13 3.04
N SER A 98 -15.10 -25.58 2.96
CA SER A 98 -16.15 -25.22 3.90
C SER A 98 -15.84 -25.88 5.23
N LEU A 99 -15.58 -25.08 6.27
CA LEU A 99 -15.35 -25.56 7.63
C LEU A 99 -16.58 -25.27 8.49
N GLU A 100 -17.04 -26.29 9.21
CA GLU A 100 -18.17 -26.17 10.13
C GLU A 100 -17.70 -26.20 11.59
N LYS A 101 -18.47 -25.54 12.46
CA LYS A 101 -18.17 -25.54 13.90
C LYS A 101 -18.28 -26.95 14.47
N GLY A 102 -17.23 -27.39 15.15
CA GLY A 102 -17.18 -28.72 15.75
C GLY A 102 -16.66 -29.83 14.82
N MET A 103 -16.29 -29.50 13.59
CA MET A 103 -15.67 -30.43 12.66
C MET A 103 -14.34 -30.96 13.23
N LYS A 104 -14.13 -32.28 13.17
CA LYS A 104 -12.86 -32.90 13.58
C LYS A 104 -11.88 -32.82 12.41
N LEU A 105 -10.69 -32.29 12.71
CA LEU A 105 -9.59 -32.17 11.75
C LEU A 105 -8.49 -33.18 12.10
N THR A 106 -7.89 -33.78 11.08
CA THR A 106 -6.74 -34.68 11.26
C THR A 106 -5.44 -33.91 11.06
N LEU A 107 -4.56 -33.90 12.04
CA LEU A 107 -3.23 -33.34 11.92
C LEU A 107 -2.44 -34.12 10.88
N LYS A 108 -1.99 -33.48 9.81
CA LYS A 108 -1.13 -34.10 8.79
C LYS A 108 0.34 -33.90 9.10
N GLU A 109 0.70 -32.68 9.45
CA GLU A 109 2.09 -32.28 9.67
C GLU A 109 2.14 -31.08 10.61
N LEU A 110 3.16 -31.03 11.45
CA LEU A 110 3.52 -29.87 12.26
C LEU A 110 4.88 -29.35 11.77
N LYS A 111 4.89 -28.11 11.29
CA LYS A 111 6.11 -27.40 10.83
C LYS A 111 6.45 -26.30 11.82
N PRO A 112 7.35 -26.54 12.77
CA PRO A 112 7.82 -25.48 13.65
C PRO A 112 8.76 -24.56 12.86
N GLU A 113 8.48 -23.26 12.87
CA GLU A 113 9.31 -22.23 12.25
C GLU A 113 9.67 -21.18 13.29
N GLN A 114 10.94 -20.83 13.35
CA GLN A 114 11.39 -19.73 14.20
C GLN A 114 11.42 -18.45 13.37
N HIS A 115 10.71 -17.43 13.84
CA HIS A 115 10.71 -16.10 13.24
C HIS A 115 11.29 -15.08 14.20
N PHE A 116 12.04 -14.13 13.65
CA PHE A 116 12.59 -13.01 14.42
C PHE A 116 11.92 -11.71 13.96
N THR A 117 11.74 -10.80 14.90
CA THR A 117 11.33 -9.43 14.57
C THR A 117 12.39 -8.79 13.70
N GLN A 118 11.95 -8.13 12.63
CA GLN A 118 12.83 -7.38 11.74
C GLN A 118 13.02 -5.95 12.28
N PRO A 119 14.21 -5.35 12.10
CA PRO A 119 14.40 -3.93 12.41
C PRO A 119 13.51 -3.08 11.49
N PRO A 120 13.26 -1.81 11.86
CA PRO A 120 12.59 -0.88 10.97
C PRO A 120 13.29 -0.81 9.60
N ALA A 121 12.52 -0.77 8.53
CA ALA A 121 13.07 -0.65 7.19
C ALA A 121 13.74 0.72 7.01
N HIS A 122 14.78 0.77 6.17
CA HIS A 122 15.35 2.06 5.75
C HIS A 122 14.31 2.91 5.04
N TYR A 123 14.42 4.23 5.19
CA TYR A 123 13.56 5.14 4.48
C TYR A 123 13.77 5.05 2.97
N THR A 124 12.67 5.10 2.25
CA THR A 124 12.64 5.48 0.84
C THR A 124 12.30 6.97 0.75
N GLU A 125 12.49 7.59 -0.42
CA GLU A 125 12.07 8.99 -0.60
C GLU A 125 10.58 9.17 -0.25
N ALA A 126 9.73 8.25 -0.65
CA ALA A 126 8.30 8.30 -0.38
C ALA A 126 7.96 8.16 1.11
N SER A 127 8.58 7.18 1.81
CA SER A 127 8.34 7.00 3.24
C SER A 127 8.94 8.14 4.07
N LEU A 128 10.05 8.76 3.62
CA LEU A 128 10.62 9.93 4.25
C LEU A 128 9.68 11.14 4.14
N VAL A 129 9.11 11.40 2.95
CA VAL A 129 8.09 12.45 2.76
C VAL A 129 6.91 12.24 3.71
N LYS A 130 6.40 11.01 3.78
CA LYS A 130 5.29 10.68 4.68
C LYS A 130 5.63 10.97 6.14
N THR A 131 6.82 10.56 6.60
CA THR A 131 7.27 10.82 7.98
C THR A 131 7.48 12.31 8.23
N MET A 132 8.03 13.05 7.26
CA MET A 132 8.16 14.52 7.37
C MET A 132 6.79 15.19 7.52
N GLU A 133 5.80 14.75 6.75
CA GLU A 133 4.42 15.24 6.84
C GLU A 133 3.81 14.93 8.22
N GLU A 134 3.93 13.69 8.69
CA GLU A 134 3.41 13.25 10.00
C GLU A 134 4.04 14.03 11.17
N LEU A 135 5.33 14.38 11.06
CA LEU A 135 6.06 15.15 12.06
C LEU A 135 5.94 16.68 11.89
N GLY A 136 5.23 17.16 10.84
CA GLY A 136 5.09 18.58 10.54
C GLY A 136 6.40 19.25 10.06
N ILE A 137 7.35 18.48 9.54
CA ILE A 137 8.64 18.97 9.02
C ILE A 137 8.49 19.31 7.54
N GLY A 138 8.60 20.58 7.21
CA GLY A 138 8.48 21.07 5.85
C GLY A 138 7.03 21.27 5.40
N ARG A 139 6.85 21.39 4.10
CA ARG A 139 5.55 21.60 3.41
C ARG A 139 5.61 20.91 2.05
N PRO A 140 4.49 20.70 1.35
CA PRO A 140 4.46 20.06 0.03
C PRO A 140 5.48 20.62 -0.96
N SER A 141 5.67 21.94 -0.97
CA SER A 141 6.64 22.62 -1.85
C SER A 141 8.10 22.40 -1.46
N THR A 142 8.39 21.95 -0.25
CA THR A 142 9.76 21.82 0.27
C THR A 142 10.22 20.38 0.44
N TYR A 143 9.34 19.38 0.38
CA TYR A 143 9.74 17.97 0.60
C TYR A 143 10.78 17.50 -0.42
N ALA A 144 10.48 17.63 -1.71
CA ALA A 144 11.40 17.19 -2.77
C ALA A 144 12.72 17.99 -2.77
N PRO A 145 12.73 19.34 -2.66
CA PRO A 145 13.97 20.11 -2.52
C PRO A 145 14.81 19.70 -1.32
N THR A 146 14.19 19.40 -0.17
CA THR A 146 14.91 18.95 1.04
C THR A 146 15.61 17.62 0.78
N ILE A 147 14.91 16.64 0.22
CA ILE A 147 15.47 15.32 -0.10
C ILE A 147 16.62 15.46 -1.09
N THR A 148 16.44 16.23 -2.15
CA THR A 148 17.49 16.51 -3.13
C THR A 148 18.72 17.12 -2.45
N THR A 149 18.51 18.06 -1.53
CA THR A 149 19.60 18.75 -0.82
C THR A 149 20.39 17.78 0.08
N ILE A 150 19.73 16.95 0.88
CA ILE A 150 20.44 16.01 1.78
C ILE A 150 21.22 14.95 1.01
N ILE A 151 20.73 14.53 -0.14
CA ILE A 151 21.46 13.60 -1.04
C ILE A 151 22.65 14.31 -1.70
N SER A 152 22.45 15.53 -2.27
CA SER A 152 23.53 16.28 -2.94
C SER A 152 24.66 16.70 -1.99
N ARG A 153 24.33 16.97 -0.74
CA ARG A 153 25.32 17.26 0.32
C ARG A 153 25.95 16.02 0.92
N ARG A 154 25.57 14.85 0.44
CA ARG A 154 26.07 13.56 0.94
C ARG A 154 25.81 13.30 2.42
N TYR A 155 24.75 13.86 2.99
CA TYR A 155 24.29 13.46 4.32
C TYR A 155 23.60 12.09 4.28
N VAL A 156 23.05 11.76 3.11
CA VAL A 156 22.36 10.52 2.84
C VAL A 156 22.79 10.00 1.46
N ALA A 157 23.10 8.72 1.38
CA ALA A 157 23.30 8.02 0.12
C ALA A 157 22.01 7.27 -0.28
N LYS A 158 21.73 7.25 -1.58
CA LYS A 158 20.61 6.49 -2.13
C LYS A 158 21.14 5.24 -2.83
N GLU A 159 20.75 4.07 -2.32
CA GLU A 159 21.04 2.79 -2.93
C GLU A 159 19.73 2.12 -3.34
N GLN A 160 19.55 1.91 -4.62
CA GLN A 160 18.29 1.45 -5.21
C GLN A 160 17.10 2.37 -4.84
N LYS A 161 16.26 1.94 -3.92
CA LYS A 161 15.12 2.72 -3.42
C LYS A 161 15.33 3.26 -1.99
N ASN A 162 16.33 2.77 -1.28
CA ASN A 162 16.57 3.05 0.14
C ASN A 162 17.55 4.19 0.35
N LEU A 163 17.36 4.91 1.44
CA LEU A 163 18.21 6.00 1.89
C LEU A 163 19.03 5.53 3.09
N TYR A 164 20.34 5.77 3.05
CA TYR A 164 21.30 5.40 4.09
C TYR A 164 22.02 6.65 4.56
N VAL A 165 22.18 6.81 5.87
CA VAL A 165 22.99 7.88 6.45
C VAL A 165 24.45 7.60 6.08
N THR A 166 25.16 8.62 5.62
CA THR A 166 26.61 8.55 5.35
C THR A 166 27.37 8.94 6.61
N GLU A 167 28.58 8.41 6.77
CA GLU A 167 29.52 8.81 7.83
C GLU A 167 30.06 10.22 7.62
#